data_9beeb013a52da31cdee84effe6c224cc
#
_entry.id   9beeb013a52da31cdee84effe6c224cc
#
_cell.length_a   1.000
_cell.length_b   1.000
_cell.length_c   1.000
_cell.angle_alpha   90.00
_cell.angle_beta   90.00
_cell.angle_gamma   90.00
#
_symmetry.space_group_name_H-M   'P 1'
#
loop_
_entity.id
_entity.type
_entity.pdbx_description
1 polymer ?
#
loop_
_entity_poly.entity_id
_entity_poly.type
_entity_poly.pdbx_seq_one_letter_code
_entity_poly.pdbx_strand_id
1 'polypeptide(L)'
;NDRSKTIESRAKEIRPDVDKIITWAKKGDLHSRRLAIAALGNDKELVREIFEKVEQGMFADRQGGYTRIMKLGNRKGDNAPMVIMELVTEPVAKKAEKPAAKKAAPKKVEAVEEPKAEEAAEAVEAAEEKAE
;
A
#
# COMPACT_ATOMS: atom_id res chain seq x y z
N ASN A 1 -5.65 2.98 -25.50
CA ASN A 1 -5.22 4.27 -24.97
C ASN A 1 -5.25 4.22 -23.44
N ASP A 2 -4.09 4.32 -22.81
CA ASP A 2 -3.96 4.25 -21.35
C ASP A 2 -4.28 5.58 -20.64
N ARG A 3 -4.82 6.56 -21.39
CA ARG A 3 -5.12 7.92 -20.91
C ARG A 3 -6.53 8.34 -21.25
N SER A 4 -7.23 8.97 -20.29
CA SER A 4 -8.56 9.54 -20.47
C SER A 4 -8.63 10.96 -19.95
N LYS A 5 -9.22 11.88 -20.71
CA LYS A 5 -9.43 13.27 -20.30
C LYS A 5 -10.85 13.42 -19.74
N THR A 6 -10.94 13.87 -18.47
CA THR A 6 -12.22 13.99 -17.78
C THR A 6 -12.21 15.12 -16.75
N ILE A 7 -13.31 15.30 -16.01
CA ILE A 7 -13.42 16.25 -14.90
C ILE A 7 -12.82 15.62 -13.65
N GLU A 8 -12.20 16.44 -12.78
CA GLU A 8 -11.49 15.98 -11.58
C GLU A 8 -12.38 15.14 -10.64
N SER A 9 -13.62 15.53 -10.42
CA SER A 9 -14.57 14.79 -9.57
C SER A 9 -14.78 13.36 -10.09
N ARG A 10 -15.05 13.22 -11.40
CA ARG A 10 -15.27 11.92 -12.04
C ARG A 10 -14.02 11.04 -12.01
N ALA A 11 -12.83 11.62 -12.22
CA ALA A 11 -11.57 10.88 -12.12
C ALA A 11 -11.34 10.34 -10.70
N LYS A 12 -11.67 11.13 -9.67
CA LYS A 12 -11.56 10.70 -8.27
C LYS A 12 -12.56 9.60 -7.91
N GLU A 13 -13.75 9.64 -8.47
CA GLU A 13 -14.82 8.65 -8.27
C GLU A 13 -14.46 7.30 -8.88
N ILE A 14 -13.93 7.28 -10.10
CA ILE A 14 -13.58 6.06 -10.83
C ILE A 14 -12.29 5.41 -10.29
N ARG A 15 -11.37 6.19 -9.73
CA ARG A 15 -10.07 5.72 -9.26
C ARG A 15 -10.12 4.46 -8.38
N PRO A 16 -10.96 4.40 -7.31
CA PRO A 16 -11.02 3.23 -6.45
C PRO A 16 -11.51 1.98 -7.18
N ASP A 17 -12.39 2.11 -8.16
CA ASP A 17 -12.91 0.96 -8.90
C ASP A 17 -11.87 0.38 -9.85
N VAL A 18 -11.10 1.24 -10.53
CA VAL A 18 -9.95 0.79 -11.34
C VAL A 18 -8.90 0.08 -10.47
N ASP A 19 -8.57 0.64 -9.30
CA ASP A 19 -7.61 0.04 -8.37
C ASP A 19 -8.09 -1.34 -7.86
N LYS A 20 -9.41 -1.54 -7.63
CA LYS A 20 -9.99 -2.85 -7.28
C LYS A 20 -9.85 -3.86 -8.41
N ILE A 21 -10.20 -3.47 -9.65
CA ILE A 21 -10.15 -4.36 -10.82
C ILE A 21 -8.72 -4.86 -11.04
N ILE A 22 -7.72 -3.97 -10.99
CA ILE A 22 -6.31 -4.36 -11.12
C ILE A 22 -5.85 -5.25 -9.96
N THR A 23 -6.33 -5.00 -8.74
CA THR A 23 -6.05 -5.86 -7.59
C THR A 23 -6.62 -7.26 -7.78
N TRP A 24 -7.84 -7.39 -8.31
CA TRP A 24 -8.45 -8.69 -8.67
C TRP A 24 -7.67 -9.40 -9.77
N ALA A 25 -7.22 -8.66 -10.79
CA ALA A 25 -6.39 -9.22 -11.85
C ALA A 25 -5.06 -9.77 -11.30
N LYS A 26 -4.43 -9.07 -10.35
CA LYS A 26 -3.20 -9.54 -9.67
C LYS A 26 -3.39 -10.80 -8.84
N LYS A 27 -4.58 -11.00 -8.26
CA LYS A 27 -4.90 -12.25 -7.54
C LYS A 27 -5.02 -13.45 -8.48
N GLY A 28 -5.50 -13.26 -9.71
CA GLY A 28 -5.64 -14.30 -10.72
C GLY A 28 -6.73 -15.35 -10.45
N ASP A 29 -7.43 -15.27 -9.33
CA ASP A 29 -8.44 -16.25 -8.92
C ASP A 29 -9.67 -16.25 -9.82
N LEU A 30 -10.32 -17.39 -9.97
CA LEU A 30 -11.61 -17.51 -10.70
C LEU A 30 -12.69 -16.61 -10.10
N HIS A 31 -12.73 -16.50 -8.77
CA HIS A 31 -13.64 -15.60 -8.07
C HIS A 31 -13.39 -14.13 -8.44
N SER A 32 -12.13 -13.69 -8.39
CA SER A 32 -11.72 -12.33 -8.78
C SER A 32 -12.06 -12.02 -10.23
N ARG A 33 -11.90 -12.99 -11.14
CA ARG A 33 -12.29 -12.84 -12.55
C ARG A 33 -13.80 -12.66 -12.71
N ARG A 34 -14.63 -13.39 -11.98
CA ARG A 34 -16.09 -13.21 -11.99
C ARG A 34 -16.52 -11.84 -11.46
N LEU A 35 -15.88 -11.35 -10.41
CA LEU A 35 -16.12 -10.00 -9.87
C LEU A 35 -15.74 -8.91 -10.89
N ALA A 36 -14.60 -9.05 -11.57
CA ALA A 36 -14.17 -8.12 -12.61
C ALA A 36 -15.14 -8.10 -13.79
N ILE A 37 -15.64 -9.26 -14.24
CA ILE A 37 -16.65 -9.35 -15.31
C ILE A 37 -17.94 -8.61 -14.89
N ALA A 38 -18.42 -8.82 -13.67
CA ALA A 38 -19.62 -8.13 -13.17
C ALA A 38 -19.42 -6.61 -13.07
N ALA A 39 -18.24 -6.15 -12.63
CA ALA A 39 -17.93 -4.73 -12.52
C ALA A 39 -17.79 -4.03 -13.89
N LEU A 40 -17.33 -4.74 -14.92
CA LEU A 40 -17.11 -4.23 -16.27
C LEU A 40 -18.30 -4.51 -17.22
N GLY A 41 -19.52 -4.70 -16.68
CA GLY A 41 -20.73 -4.85 -17.50
C GLY A 41 -20.80 -6.12 -18.34
N ASN A 42 -20.18 -7.21 -17.87
CA ASN A 42 -20.07 -8.52 -18.55
C ASN A 42 -19.19 -8.54 -19.82
N ASP A 43 -18.32 -7.56 -19.99
CA ASP A 43 -17.32 -7.56 -21.07
C ASP A 43 -16.19 -8.53 -20.74
N LYS A 44 -16.27 -9.74 -21.30
CA LYS A 44 -15.30 -10.82 -21.07
C LYS A 44 -13.97 -10.59 -21.81
N GLU A 45 -14.02 -9.92 -22.96
CA GLU A 45 -12.85 -9.63 -23.77
C GLU A 45 -11.95 -8.62 -23.07
N LEU A 46 -12.53 -7.52 -22.59
CA LEU A 46 -11.81 -6.51 -21.81
C LEU A 46 -11.18 -7.09 -20.54
N VAL A 47 -11.94 -7.93 -19.81
CA VAL A 47 -11.40 -8.60 -18.61
C VAL A 47 -10.23 -9.49 -18.97
N ARG A 48 -10.31 -10.23 -20.07
CA ARG A 48 -9.21 -11.09 -20.55
C ARG A 48 -7.95 -10.27 -20.85
N GLU A 49 -8.09 -9.16 -21.58
CA GLU A 49 -6.96 -8.27 -21.89
C GLU A 49 -6.31 -7.70 -20.62
N ILE A 50 -7.11 -7.28 -19.62
CA ILE A 50 -6.60 -6.75 -18.36
C ILE A 50 -5.80 -7.83 -17.61
N PHE A 51 -6.33 -9.06 -17.52
CA PHE A 51 -5.65 -10.16 -16.83
C PHE A 51 -4.36 -10.56 -17.56
N GLU A 52 -4.36 -10.65 -18.89
CA GLU A 52 -3.17 -10.93 -19.70
C GLU A 52 -2.08 -9.85 -19.51
N LYS A 53 -2.44 -8.56 -19.52
CA LYS A 53 -1.50 -7.45 -19.28
C LYS A 53 -0.91 -7.48 -17.87
N VAL A 54 -1.71 -7.85 -16.87
CA VAL A 54 -1.24 -7.98 -15.48
C VAL A 54 -0.32 -9.20 -15.31
N GLU A 55 -0.63 -10.34 -15.96
CA GLU A 55 0.22 -11.54 -15.99
C GLU A 55 1.56 -11.26 -16.69
N GLN A 56 1.57 -10.40 -17.71
CA GLN A 56 2.81 -9.92 -18.36
C GLN A 56 3.68 -9.02 -17.47
N GLY A 57 3.23 -8.72 -16.24
CA GLY A 57 4.00 -7.99 -15.24
C GLY A 57 3.82 -6.48 -15.25
N MET A 58 2.81 -5.92 -15.96
CA MET A 58 2.60 -4.49 -16.08
C MET A 58 2.54 -3.74 -14.73
N PHE A 59 2.04 -4.37 -13.66
CA PHE A 59 1.89 -3.78 -12.33
C PHE A 59 2.58 -4.59 -11.22
N ALA A 60 3.56 -5.45 -11.55
CA ALA A 60 4.17 -6.38 -10.60
C ALA A 60 4.77 -5.67 -9.38
N ASP A 61 5.48 -4.57 -9.61
CA ASP A 61 6.21 -3.83 -8.58
C ASP A 61 5.33 -2.91 -7.70
N ARG A 62 4.02 -2.76 -8.04
CA ARG A 62 3.12 -1.86 -7.32
C ARG A 62 2.14 -2.63 -6.45
N GLN A 63 1.93 -2.16 -5.21
CA GLN A 63 0.94 -2.71 -4.29
C GLN A 63 -0.34 -1.86 -4.22
N GLY A 64 -0.53 -0.92 -5.15
CA GLY A 64 -1.66 -0.01 -5.24
C GLY A 64 -1.30 1.28 -5.96
N GLY A 65 -2.30 2.20 -6.13
CA GLY A 65 -2.08 3.46 -6.83
C GLY A 65 -1.73 3.26 -8.29
N TYR A 66 -2.50 2.44 -8.98
CA TYR A 66 -2.29 2.11 -10.39
C TYR A 66 -2.67 3.23 -11.34
N THR A 67 -3.31 4.28 -10.84
CA THR A 67 -3.76 5.43 -11.62
C THR A 67 -3.08 6.71 -11.20
N ARG A 68 -2.77 7.57 -12.17
CA ARG A 68 -2.24 8.93 -11.98
C ARG A 68 -3.23 9.94 -12.52
N ILE A 69 -3.47 11.02 -11.79
CA ILE A 69 -4.35 12.13 -12.20
C ILE A 69 -3.48 13.37 -12.37
N MET A 70 -3.44 13.92 -13.58
CA MET A 70 -2.72 15.14 -13.93
C MET A 70 -3.71 16.27 -14.21
N LYS A 71 -3.54 17.42 -13.56
CA LYS A 71 -4.40 18.59 -13.75
C LYS A 71 -4.03 19.33 -15.02
N LEU A 72 -5.04 19.67 -15.84
CA LEU A 72 -4.88 20.42 -17.08
C LEU A 72 -5.27 21.90 -16.97
N GLY A 73 -5.99 22.27 -15.89
CA GLY A 73 -6.62 23.58 -15.78
C GLY A 73 -8.13 23.51 -15.95
N ASN A 74 -8.79 24.63 -16.10
CA ASN A 74 -10.23 24.73 -16.14
C ASN A 74 -10.75 24.76 -17.60
N ARG A 75 -11.95 24.20 -17.81
CA ARG A 75 -12.63 24.20 -19.12
C ARG A 75 -13.24 25.56 -19.40
N LYS A 76 -13.11 26.06 -20.64
CA LYS A 76 -13.78 27.31 -21.06
C LYS A 76 -15.28 27.10 -21.09
N GLY A 77 -16.03 28.04 -20.52
CA GLY A 77 -17.48 28.06 -20.47
C GLY A 77 -18.01 27.78 -19.06
N ASP A 78 -17.73 26.63 -18.49
CA ASP A 78 -18.26 26.20 -17.17
C ASP A 78 -17.20 26.17 -16.05
N ASN A 79 -15.97 26.55 -16.35
CA ASN A 79 -14.85 26.57 -15.40
C ASN A 79 -14.61 25.24 -14.66
N ALA A 80 -15.05 24.11 -15.22
CA ALA A 80 -14.85 22.80 -14.60
C ALA A 80 -13.37 22.40 -14.60
N PRO A 81 -12.81 21.89 -13.48
CA PRO A 81 -11.44 21.44 -13.42
C PRO A 81 -11.24 20.17 -14.27
N MET A 82 -10.44 20.28 -15.31
CA MET A 82 -10.12 19.19 -16.23
C MET A 82 -8.85 18.47 -15.81
N VAL A 83 -8.86 17.15 -15.93
CA VAL A 83 -7.72 16.29 -15.64
C VAL A 83 -7.52 15.24 -16.71
N ILE A 84 -6.29 14.75 -16.81
CA ILE A 84 -5.97 13.50 -17.50
C ILE A 84 -5.76 12.44 -16.43
N MET A 85 -6.52 11.35 -16.55
CA MET A 85 -6.32 10.13 -15.79
C MET A 85 -5.59 9.12 -16.65
N GLU A 86 -4.50 8.55 -16.16
CA GLU A 86 -3.69 7.55 -16.86
C GLU A 86 -3.38 6.35 -15.97
N LEU A 87 -3.15 5.19 -16.58
CA LEU A 87 -2.62 4.03 -15.91
C LEU A 87 -1.09 4.17 -15.81
N VAL A 88 -0.55 3.93 -14.60
CA VAL A 88 0.88 4.03 -14.35
C VAL A 88 1.53 2.69 -14.65
N THR A 89 2.09 2.56 -15.84
CA THR A 89 2.80 1.37 -16.32
C THR A 89 4.30 1.41 -16.02
N GLU A 90 4.81 2.55 -15.54
CA GLU A 90 6.22 2.72 -15.22
C GLU A 90 6.62 1.86 -14.03
N PRO A 91 7.77 1.15 -14.06
CA PRO A 91 8.28 0.41 -12.90
C PRO A 91 8.51 1.37 -11.73
N VAL A 92 8.21 0.92 -10.51
CA VAL A 92 8.47 1.70 -9.30
C VAL A 92 9.98 1.74 -9.10
N ALA A 93 10.60 2.90 -9.29
CA ALA A 93 11.96 3.12 -8.82
C ALA A 93 11.95 2.85 -7.30
N LYS A 94 12.65 1.80 -6.86
CA LYS A 94 12.82 1.49 -5.44
C LYS A 94 13.45 2.72 -4.78
N LYS A 95 12.62 3.51 -4.10
CA LYS A 95 13.09 4.61 -3.28
C LYS A 95 13.98 3.97 -2.23
N ALA A 96 15.30 4.22 -2.32
CA ALA A 96 16.23 3.78 -1.31
C ALA A 96 15.64 4.17 0.06
N GLU A 97 15.45 3.18 0.92
CA GLU A 97 15.00 3.38 2.28
C GLU A 97 15.97 4.38 2.93
N LYS A 98 15.48 5.59 3.16
CA LYS A 98 16.18 6.49 4.06
C LYS A 98 16.18 5.80 5.42
N PRO A 99 17.36 5.54 6.02
CA PRO A 99 17.40 4.97 7.35
C PRO A 99 16.59 5.89 8.27
N ALA A 100 15.61 5.32 8.94
CA ALA A 100 14.79 6.02 9.91
C ALA A 100 15.72 6.59 10.98
N ALA A 101 15.97 7.89 10.92
CA ALA A 101 16.64 8.61 11.99
C ALA A 101 15.73 8.51 13.22
N LYS A 102 16.09 7.63 14.14
CA LYS A 102 15.54 7.57 15.48
C LYS A 102 15.71 8.96 16.10
N LYS A 103 14.65 9.73 16.22
CA LYS A 103 14.59 10.87 17.11
C LYS A 103 14.66 10.35 18.54
N ALA A 104 15.86 10.28 19.06
CA ALA A 104 16.09 10.17 20.49
C ALA A 104 15.77 11.54 21.09
N ALA A 105 14.68 11.65 21.82
CA ALA A 105 14.44 12.77 22.70
C ALA A 105 15.38 12.64 23.92
N PRO A 106 16.09 13.70 24.34
CA PRO A 106 16.89 13.66 25.55
C PRO A 106 15.99 13.76 26.78
N LYS A 107 15.85 12.69 27.54
CA LYS A 107 15.36 12.74 28.92
C LYS A 107 16.53 13.08 29.83
N LYS A 108 16.46 14.24 30.43
CA LYS A 108 17.30 14.76 31.49
C LYS A 108 17.33 13.79 32.66
N VAL A 109 18.51 13.32 32.98
CA VAL A 109 18.77 12.49 34.17
C VAL A 109 19.25 13.43 35.25
N GLU A 110 18.57 13.42 36.37
CA GLU A 110 19.09 13.91 37.64
C GLU A 110 19.29 12.72 38.55
N ALA A 111 20.50 12.64 39.09
CA ALA A 111 21.04 11.60 39.92
C ALA A 111 20.34 11.52 41.28
N VAL A 112 20.32 10.32 41.88
CA VAL A 112 20.74 10.07 43.28
C VAL A 112 20.63 8.57 43.63
N GLU A 113 21.77 8.00 44.01
CA GLU A 113 22.05 7.01 45.07
C GLU A 113 21.76 5.50 44.88
N GLU A 114 22.82 4.73 44.78
CA GLU A 114 23.01 3.34 45.29
C GLU A 114 22.85 3.26 46.82
N PRO A 115 22.80 2.11 47.50
CA PRO A 115 22.98 0.70 47.11
C PRO A 115 21.98 -0.28 47.78
N LYS A 116 21.75 -1.46 47.25
CA LYS A 116 21.57 -2.73 47.96
C LYS A 116 21.36 -3.92 47.03
N ALA A 117 22.44 -4.49 46.65
CA ALA A 117 22.45 -5.79 45.98
C ALA A 117 23.35 -6.67 46.85
N GLU A 118 22.80 -7.45 47.77
CA GLU A 118 23.47 -8.54 48.43
C GLU A 118 22.54 -9.35 49.35
N GLU A 119 21.35 -9.73 48.90
CA GLU A 119 20.50 -10.63 49.70
C GLU A 119 19.50 -11.46 48.87
N ALA A 120 19.90 -11.93 47.69
CA ALA A 120 19.06 -12.84 46.91
C ALA A 120 19.85 -14.02 46.26
N ALA A 121 21.04 -14.29 46.68
CA ALA A 121 21.82 -15.43 46.17
C ALA A 121 21.95 -16.62 47.15
N GLU A 122 21.31 -16.60 48.30
CA GLU A 122 21.43 -17.65 49.32
C GLU A 122 20.15 -18.45 49.58
N ALA A 123 19.13 -18.30 48.77
CA ALA A 123 17.88 -19.03 48.92
C ALA A 123 17.58 -20.10 47.86
N VAL A 124 18.47 -20.38 46.96
CA VAL A 124 18.28 -21.40 45.89
C VAL A 124 19.08 -22.69 46.14
N GLU A 125 20.03 -22.70 47.08
CA GLU A 125 20.86 -23.87 47.36
C GLU A 125 20.40 -24.77 48.52
N ALA A 126 19.29 -24.43 49.14
CA ALA A 126 18.73 -25.23 50.28
C ALA A 126 17.47 -26.04 49.92
N ALA A 127 17.08 -26.11 48.66
CA ALA A 127 15.85 -26.83 48.25
C ALA A 127 16.12 -28.15 47.50
N GLU A 128 17.37 -28.56 47.28
CA GLU A 128 17.71 -29.76 46.50
C GLU A 128 18.27 -30.94 47.35
N GLU A 129 18.24 -30.84 48.64
CA GLU A 129 18.70 -31.95 49.55
C GLU A 129 17.61 -32.59 50.38
N LYS A 130 16.34 -32.60 49.95
CA LYS A 130 15.28 -33.38 50.62
C LYS A 130 14.31 -33.98 49.61
N ALA A 131 14.77 -34.81 48.68
CA ALA A 131 13.93 -35.77 47.99
C ALA A 131 14.78 -36.99 47.58
N GLU A 132 15.12 -37.81 48.52
CA GLU A 132 15.43 -39.23 48.37
C GLU A 132 14.52 -40.01 49.32
#